data_3a4ff9f96b15f237e5d79cbf7b8387be
#
_entry.id   3a4ff9f96b15f237e5d79cbf7b8387be
#
_cell.length_a   1.000
_cell.length_b   1.000
_cell.length_c   1.000
_cell.angle_alpha   90.00
_cell.angle_beta   90.00
_cell.angle_gamma   90.00
#
_symmetry.space_group_name_H-M   'P 1'
#
loop_
_entity.id
_entity.type
_entity.pdbx_description
1 polymer ?
#
loop_
_entity_poly.entity_id
_entity_poly.type
_entity_poly.pdbx_seq_one_letter_code
_entity_poly.pdbx_strand_id
1 'polypeptide(L)'
;IRFLLDQKGVGLSEAATIARIKAIPNLDLRLIDFNKITGNGIVHAKYLAVDGEVAYIGSQNFDWRSFEHIHETGLKITEPAMVSQVQAIFEQDWQAQALTSQGSRATVLNSKVVPANYAQNAFLLASPNAYNPAGVGDSETGLPALLAQAQSEVRIQLLDYAPLSYGPNRTRPYYAVIDNAVRAAAQRGVKIKLMVSAWNTEAPAIAYLKSLALVPNVEIRIVTIPTASTGFIPFARVIHSKTMSIDGKLAWVGTSNWAGGYFDLSRNLEV
;
A
#
# COMPACT_ATOMS: atom_id res chain seq x y z
N ILE A 1 23.08 -9.15 0.44
CA ILE A 1 21.71 -8.64 0.65
C ILE A 1 21.69 -7.16 0.26
N ARG A 2 20.67 -6.76 -0.50
CA ARG A 2 20.41 -5.36 -0.81
C ARG A 2 19.17 -4.91 -0.04
N PHE A 3 19.28 -3.80 0.68
CA PHE A 3 18.19 -3.25 1.48
C PHE A 3 17.95 -1.80 1.12
N LEU A 4 16.77 -1.48 0.63
CA LEU A 4 16.35 -0.12 0.30
C LEU A 4 15.35 0.36 1.35
N LEU A 5 15.66 1.48 2.00
CA LEU A 5 14.82 2.07 3.03
C LEU A 5 14.46 3.51 2.62
N ASP A 6 13.19 3.87 2.80
CA ASP A 6 12.78 5.27 2.58
C ASP A 6 13.46 6.21 3.57
N GLN A 7 14.03 7.30 3.08
CA GLN A 7 14.76 8.26 3.90
C GLN A 7 13.87 8.88 4.99
N LYS A 8 12.60 9.09 4.70
CA LYS A 8 11.63 9.60 5.69
C LYS A 8 11.42 8.63 6.84
N GLY A 9 11.48 7.32 6.55
CA GLY A 9 11.38 6.26 7.57
C GLY A 9 12.57 6.24 8.54
N VAL A 10 13.75 6.67 8.11
CA VAL A 10 14.93 6.74 8.98
C VAL A 10 14.73 7.70 10.14
N GLY A 11 14.07 8.83 9.91
CA GLY A 11 13.74 9.79 10.97
C GLY A 11 12.78 9.25 12.04
N LEU A 12 12.10 8.14 11.74
CA LEU A 12 11.20 7.43 12.66
C LEU A 12 11.87 6.20 13.31
N SER A 13 13.07 5.83 12.87
CA SER A 13 13.80 4.67 13.31
C SER A 13 14.82 5.06 14.38
N GLU A 14 15.08 4.16 15.33
CA GLU A 14 16.14 4.35 16.29
C GLU A 14 17.52 4.29 15.60
N ALA A 15 18.39 5.25 15.89
CA ALA A 15 19.75 5.32 15.31
C ALA A 15 20.56 4.03 15.55
N ALA A 16 20.39 3.42 16.73
CA ALA A 16 21.04 2.15 17.07
C ALA A 16 20.59 1.01 16.14
N THR A 17 19.31 0.95 15.76
CA THR A 17 18.79 -0.05 14.82
C THR A 17 19.40 0.14 13.44
N ILE A 18 19.48 1.36 12.95
CA ILE A 18 20.12 1.66 11.65
C ILE A 18 21.60 1.30 11.67
N ALA A 19 22.31 1.61 12.76
CA ALA A 19 23.72 1.24 12.93
C ALA A 19 23.92 -0.29 12.92
N ARG A 20 23.04 -1.03 13.58
CA ARG A 20 23.09 -2.52 13.58
C ARG A 20 22.84 -3.08 12.18
N ILE A 21 21.89 -2.55 11.43
CA ILE A 21 21.62 -2.98 10.05
C ILE A 21 22.86 -2.74 9.17
N LYS A 22 23.48 -1.56 9.27
CA LYS A 22 24.70 -1.24 8.52
C LYS A 22 25.90 -2.12 8.88
N ALA A 23 25.91 -2.69 10.07
CA ALA A 23 26.98 -3.57 10.53
C ALA A 23 26.82 -5.04 10.08
N ILE A 24 25.69 -5.40 9.44
CA ILE A 24 25.46 -6.77 8.95
C ILE A 24 26.40 -7.04 7.77
N PRO A 25 27.25 -8.08 7.84
CA PRO A 25 28.14 -8.43 6.74
C PRO A 25 27.37 -8.72 5.45
N ASN A 26 27.91 -8.27 4.31
CA ASN A 26 27.32 -8.48 2.97
C ASN A 26 25.92 -7.87 2.79
N LEU A 27 25.56 -6.86 3.59
CA LEU A 27 24.34 -6.09 3.44
C LEU A 27 24.70 -4.68 2.94
N ASP A 28 24.15 -4.30 1.77
CA ASP A 28 24.20 -2.94 1.22
C ASP A 28 22.88 -2.23 1.56
N LEU A 29 22.92 -1.30 2.52
CA LEU A 29 21.80 -0.46 2.92
C LEU A 29 21.86 0.86 2.14
N ARG A 30 20.83 1.16 1.39
CA ARG A 30 20.63 2.45 0.73
C ARG A 30 19.38 3.15 1.21
N LEU A 31 19.47 4.47 1.25
CA LEU A 31 18.35 5.34 1.62
C LEU A 31 17.84 6.04 0.36
N ILE A 32 16.56 5.88 0.06
CA ILE A 32 15.91 6.53 -1.08
C ILE A 32 15.02 7.67 -0.59
N ASP A 33 15.15 8.83 -1.21
CA ASP A 33 14.20 9.93 -1.07
C ASP A 33 13.21 9.88 -2.23
N PHE A 34 12.14 9.11 -2.05
CA PHE A 34 11.13 8.92 -3.10
C PHE A 34 10.38 10.20 -3.44
N ASN A 35 10.37 11.19 -2.54
CA ASN A 35 9.84 12.52 -2.81
C ASN A 35 10.57 13.22 -3.98
N LYS A 36 11.87 12.97 -4.17
CA LYS A 36 12.62 13.49 -5.32
C LYS A 36 12.20 12.88 -6.66
N ILE A 37 11.50 11.76 -6.62
CA ILE A 37 11.03 11.05 -7.81
C ILE A 37 9.63 11.53 -8.17
N THR A 38 8.71 11.51 -7.22
CA THR A 38 7.27 11.74 -7.46
C THR A 38 6.77 13.11 -6.98
N GLY A 39 7.59 13.85 -6.24
CA GLY A 39 7.26 15.18 -5.74
C GLY A 39 6.63 15.22 -4.35
N ASN A 40 6.04 14.13 -3.85
CA ASN A 40 5.49 14.03 -2.48
C ASN A 40 5.23 12.59 -2.03
N GLY A 41 5.83 11.60 -2.66
CA GLY A 41 5.65 10.18 -2.34
C GLY A 41 6.70 9.64 -1.39
N ILE A 42 6.45 8.42 -0.92
CA ILE A 42 7.37 7.61 -0.11
C ILE A 42 7.43 6.18 -0.66
N VAL A 43 8.45 5.42 -0.31
CA VAL A 43 8.40 3.96 -0.45
C VAL A 43 7.62 3.40 0.73
N HIS A 44 6.35 3.12 0.52
CA HIS A 44 5.47 2.55 1.54
C HIS A 44 5.33 1.03 1.43
N ALA A 45 5.79 0.46 0.34
CA ALA A 45 5.79 -0.98 0.12
C ALA A 45 6.66 -1.72 1.14
N LYS A 46 6.20 -2.89 1.59
CA LYS A 46 6.90 -3.82 2.47
C LYS A 46 6.95 -5.15 1.75
N TYR A 47 8.10 -5.43 1.16
CA TYR A 47 8.31 -6.64 0.39
C TYR A 47 9.76 -7.08 0.43
N LEU A 48 9.97 -8.32 0.06
CA LEU A 48 11.30 -8.86 -0.21
C LEU A 48 11.22 -9.89 -1.34
N ALA A 49 12.33 -10.05 -2.05
CA ALA A 49 12.51 -11.08 -3.05
C ALA A 49 13.78 -11.87 -2.72
N VAL A 50 13.70 -13.18 -2.83
CA VAL A 50 14.78 -14.11 -2.47
C VAL A 50 15.10 -14.97 -3.69
N ASP A 51 16.35 -14.90 -4.14
CA ASP A 51 17.00 -15.75 -5.15
C ASP A 51 16.24 -15.87 -6.49
N GLY A 52 15.29 -14.97 -6.78
CA GLY A 52 14.45 -15.05 -7.97
C GLY A 52 13.35 -16.10 -7.92
N GLU A 53 13.17 -16.76 -6.80
CA GLU A 53 12.24 -17.87 -6.63
C GLU A 53 11.03 -17.53 -5.77
N VAL A 54 11.22 -16.65 -4.79
CA VAL A 54 10.19 -16.30 -3.82
C VAL A 54 10.13 -14.80 -3.62
N ALA A 55 8.92 -14.26 -3.51
CA ALA A 55 8.68 -12.92 -3.00
C ALA A 55 7.72 -12.96 -1.80
N TYR A 56 7.82 -11.95 -0.97
CA TYR A 56 6.87 -11.64 0.09
C TYR A 56 6.36 -10.21 -0.11
N ILE A 57 5.06 -10.02 0.02
CA ILE A 57 4.42 -8.70 0.03
C ILE A 57 3.45 -8.67 1.22
N GLY A 58 3.52 -7.62 2.04
CA GLY A 58 2.63 -7.53 3.19
C GLY A 58 2.45 -6.13 3.74
N SER A 59 1.53 -6.05 4.69
CA SER A 59 1.26 -4.80 5.39
C SER A 59 2.25 -4.52 6.53
N GLN A 60 2.99 -5.53 6.98
CA GLN A 60 3.92 -5.44 8.10
C GLN A 60 5.05 -4.44 7.83
N ASN A 61 5.14 -3.40 8.61
CA ASN A 61 6.38 -2.66 8.73
C ASN A 61 7.45 -3.57 9.33
N PHE A 62 8.70 -3.44 8.92
CA PHE A 62 9.79 -4.28 9.47
C PHE A 62 10.22 -3.75 10.83
N ASP A 63 9.29 -3.69 11.77
CA ASP A 63 9.50 -3.30 13.16
C ASP A 63 8.77 -4.26 14.11
N TRP A 64 9.21 -4.31 15.37
CA TRP A 64 8.73 -5.26 16.38
C TRP A 64 7.23 -5.15 16.66
N ARG A 65 6.63 -3.94 16.56
CA ARG A 65 5.20 -3.73 16.80
C ARG A 65 4.35 -4.46 15.78
N SER A 66 4.77 -4.47 14.53
CA SER A 66 4.07 -5.17 13.44
C SER A 66 4.06 -6.68 13.63
N PHE A 67 5.07 -7.25 14.29
CA PHE A 67 5.16 -8.68 14.53
C PHE A 67 4.49 -9.14 15.84
N GLU A 68 4.29 -8.23 16.81
CA GLU A 68 3.80 -8.61 18.14
C GLU A 68 2.45 -7.95 18.52
N HIS A 69 2.14 -6.76 18.00
CA HIS A 69 1.09 -5.92 18.53
C HIS A 69 0.13 -5.33 17.50
N ILE A 70 0.29 -5.64 16.22
CA ILE A 70 -0.53 -5.09 15.14
C ILE A 70 -1.14 -6.25 14.33
N HIS A 71 -2.39 -6.09 13.91
CA HIS A 71 -3.03 -7.06 13.02
C HIS A 71 -2.61 -6.79 11.57
N GLU A 72 -1.85 -7.72 11.00
CA GLU A 72 -1.21 -7.60 9.70
C GLU A 72 -1.58 -8.77 8.78
N THR A 73 -1.32 -8.60 7.49
CA THR A 73 -1.48 -9.65 6.47
C THR A 73 -0.34 -9.59 5.48
N GLY A 74 0.19 -10.75 5.10
CA GLY A 74 1.19 -10.86 4.07
C GLY A 74 1.01 -12.11 3.22
N LEU A 75 1.57 -12.09 2.02
CA LEU A 75 1.55 -13.18 1.06
C LEU A 75 2.97 -13.63 0.73
N LYS A 76 3.18 -14.93 0.72
CA LYS A 76 4.32 -15.57 0.07
C LYS A 76 3.94 -15.86 -1.37
N ILE A 77 4.75 -15.43 -2.31
CA ILE A 77 4.53 -15.55 -3.75
C ILE A 77 5.64 -16.43 -4.32
N THR A 78 5.26 -17.43 -5.09
CA THR A 78 6.18 -18.35 -5.78
C THR A 78 5.88 -18.42 -7.28
N GLU A 79 4.92 -17.65 -7.77
CA GLU A 79 4.60 -17.56 -9.17
C GLU A 79 5.72 -16.77 -9.88
N PRO A 80 6.44 -17.38 -10.87
CA PRO A 80 7.67 -16.81 -11.40
C PRO A 80 7.51 -15.43 -12.05
N ALA A 81 6.41 -15.20 -12.75
CA ALA A 81 6.16 -13.91 -13.40
C ALA A 81 6.00 -12.78 -12.38
N MET A 82 5.24 -13.03 -11.29
CA MET A 82 5.08 -12.05 -10.22
C MET A 82 6.39 -11.83 -9.44
N VAL A 83 7.17 -12.88 -9.16
CA VAL A 83 8.48 -12.74 -8.52
C VAL A 83 9.40 -11.87 -9.37
N SER A 84 9.43 -12.11 -10.69
CA SER A 84 10.20 -11.29 -11.64
C SER A 84 9.73 -9.83 -11.65
N GLN A 85 8.43 -9.57 -11.59
CA GLN A 85 7.88 -8.21 -11.52
C GLN A 85 8.27 -7.50 -10.20
N VAL A 86 8.23 -8.20 -9.06
CA VAL A 86 8.69 -7.66 -7.76
C VAL A 86 10.16 -7.31 -7.82
N GLN A 87 10.99 -8.14 -8.43
CA GLN A 87 12.41 -7.85 -8.63
C GLN A 87 12.63 -6.64 -9.55
N ALA A 88 11.87 -6.54 -10.65
CA ALA A 88 11.97 -5.40 -11.55
C ALA A 88 11.64 -4.07 -10.86
N ILE A 89 10.64 -4.06 -9.96
CA ILE A 89 10.31 -2.90 -9.13
C ILE A 89 11.49 -2.55 -8.22
N PHE A 90 12.06 -3.55 -7.55
CA PHE A 90 13.22 -3.34 -6.67
C PHE A 90 14.43 -2.77 -7.45
N GLU A 91 14.76 -3.33 -8.60
CA GLU A 91 15.88 -2.86 -9.43
C GLU A 91 15.67 -1.41 -9.88
N GLN A 92 14.46 -1.08 -10.29
CA GLN A 92 14.16 0.30 -10.69
C GLN A 92 14.32 1.28 -9.54
N ASP A 93 13.80 0.96 -8.36
CA ASP A 93 13.92 1.80 -7.17
C ASP A 93 15.38 1.90 -6.68
N TRP A 94 16.14 0.79 -6.79
CA TRP A 94 17.56 0.74 -6.45
C TRP A 94 18.42 1.63 -7.37
N GLN A 95 18.13 1.62 -8.66
CA GLN A 95 18.79 2.49 -9.65
C GLN A 95 18.41 3.95 -9.45
N ALA A 96 17.14 4.22 -9.17
CA ALA A 96 16.66 5.57 -8.89
C ALA A 96 17.35 6.17 -7.65
N GLN A 97 17.58 5.37 -6.62
CA GLN A 97 18.34 5.81 -5.45
C GLN A 97 19.74 6.26 -5.83
N ALA A 98 20.43 5.51 -6.65
CA ALA A 98 21.78 5.87 -7.12
C ALA A 98 21.78 7.21 -7.89
N LEU A 99 20.83 7.41 -8.80
CA LEU A 99 20.68 8.64 -9.56
C LEU A 99 20.35 9.85 -8.67
N THR A 100 19.38 9.70 -7.78
CA THR A 100 18.92 10.81 -6.91
C THR A 100 19.96 11.18 -5.87
N SER A 101 20.80 10.26 -5.41
CA SER A 101 21.92 10.55 -4.50
C SER A 101 23.02 11.36 -5.17
N GLN A 102 23.16 11.25 -6.50
CA GLN A 102 24.09 12.04 -7.32
C GLN A 102 23.50 13.38 -7.80
N GLY A 103 22.30 13.74 -7.35
CA GLY A 103 21.62 14.97 -7.75
C GLY A 103 20.90 14.88 -9.12
N SER A 104 20.92 13.74 -9.77
CA SER A 104 20.18 13.50 -11.00
C SER A 104 18.71 13.22 -10.71
N ARG A 105 17.82 13.64 -11.60
CA ARG A 105 16.40 13.25 -11.50
C ARG A 105 16.23 11.84 -12.07
N ALA A 106 15.58 10.97 -11.33
CA ALA A 106 15.06 9.75 -11.91
C ALA A 106 13.99 10.11 -12.94
N THR A 107 14.13 9.64 -14.17
CA THR A 107 13.15 9.91 -15.21
C THR A 107 11.92 9.04 -14.95
N VAL A 108 10.77 9.65 -14.93
CA VAL A 108 9.48 8.93 -14.95
C VAL A 108 9.37 8.22 -16.31
N LEU A 109 9.26 6.91 -16.30
CA LEU A 109 9.51 6.10 -17.49
C LEU A 109 8.25 5.54 -18.14
N ASN A 110 7.11 5.56 -17.48
CA ASN A 110 5.93 4.90 -17.99
C ASN A 110 4.71 5.82 -18.02
N SER A 111 4.32 6.26 -19.22
CA SER A 111 3.08 7.01 -19.43
C SER A 111 1.89 6.11 -19.80
N LYS A 112 2.11 4.79 -19.93
CA LYS A 112 1.06 3.85 -20.35
C LYS A 112 0.59 3.05 -19.15
N VAL A 113 -0.71 3.15 -18.86
CA VAL A 113 -1.37 2.25 -17.92
C VAL A 113 -1.30 0.82 -18.49
N VAL A 114 -0.74 -0.09 -17.70
CA VAL A 114 -0.78 -1.52 -18.01
C VAL A 114 -2.03 -2.08 -17.31
N PRO A 115 -3.04 -2.53 -18.05
CA PRO A 115 -4.20 -3.14 -17.44
C PRO A 115 -3.79 -4.46 -16.77
N ALA A 116 -4.44 -4.76 -15.63
CA ALA A 116 -4.28 -6.05 -15.00
C ALA A 116 -4.79 -7.17 -15.92
N ASN A 117 -4.09 -8.28 -15.94
CA ASN A 117 -4.54 -9.46 -16.69
C ASN A 117 -5.44 -10.34 -15.82
N TYR A 118 -6.73 -10.01 -15.79
CA TYR A 118 -7.74 -10.75 -15.02
C TYR A 118 -7.99 -12.19 -15.48
N ALA A 119 -7.39 -12.62 -16.59
CA ALA A 119 -7.43 -14.02 -17.00
C ALA A 119 -6.44 -14.89 -16.22
N GLN A 120 -5.51 -14.29 -15.51
CA GLN A 120 -4.59 -15.01 -14.60
C GLN A 120 -5.23 -15.21 -13.23
N ASN A 121 -4.91 -16.34 -12.59
CA ASN A 121 -5.37 -16.64 -11.22
C ASN A 121 -4.80 -15.67 -10.17
N ALA A 122 -3.66 -15.06 -10.45
CA ALA A 122 -3.05 -14.03 -9.63
C ALA A 122 -2.23 -13.07 -10.50
N PHE A 123 -2.15 -11.82 -10.11
CA PHE A 123 -1.38 -10.78 -10.80
C PHE A 123 -0.92 -9.69 -9.83
N LEU A 124 0.18 -9.03 -10.19
CA LEU A 124 0.77 -7.93 -9.43
C LEU A 124 0.27 -6.58 -9.95
N LEU A 125 -0.10 -5.71 -9.02
CA LEU A 125 -0.30 -4.29 -9.25
C LEU A 125 0.72 -3.49 -8.44
N ALA A 126 1.08 -2.31 -8.91
CA ALA A 126 1.94 -1.40 -8.16
C ALA A 126 1.59 0.06 -8.42
N SER A 127 2.03 0.93 -7.53
CA SER A 127 1.90 2.39 -7.65
C SER A 127 3.25 3.09 -7.42
N PRO A 128 3.41 4.35 -7.87
CA PRO A 128 2.53 5.04 -8.79
C PRO A 128 2.73 4.54 -10.23
N ASN A 129 1.68 4.55 -11.05
CA ASN A 129 1.74 4.07 -12.43
C ASN A 129 2.86 4.72 -13.24
N ALA A 130 3.01 6.03 -13.11
CA ALA A 130 4.04 6.79 -13.83
C ALA A 130 5.47 6.29 -13.57
N TYR A 131 5.69 5.54 -12.49
CA TYR A 131 6.98 5.03 -12.08
C TYR A 131 6.99 3.49 -11.92
N ASN A 132 6.10 2.77 -12.58
CA ASN A 132 6.13 1.32 -12.63
C ASN A 132 7.06 0.83 -13.76
N PRO A 133 7.78 -0.28 -13.56
CA PRO A 133 8.47 -0.97 -14.66
C PRO A 133 7.50 -1.41 -15.74
N ALA A 134 8.02 -1.62 -16.95
CA ALA A 134 7.22 -2.16 -18.04
C ALA A 134 6.61 -3.52 -17.67
N GLY A 135 5.33 -3.72 -17.97
CA GLY A 135 4.62 -4.96 -17.70
C GLY A 135 4.05 -5.12 -16.29
N VAL A 136 4.26 -4.14 -15.40
CA VAL A 136 3.61 -4.11 -14.08
C VAL A 136 2.30 -3.34 -14.16
N GLY A 137 1.23 -3.92 -13.65
CA GLY A 137 -0.11 -3.32 -13.65
C GLY A 137 -0.19 -2.11 -12.70
N ASP A 138 -1.09 -1.19 -13.03
CA ASP A 138 -1.33 0.01 -12.24
C ASP A 138 -2.38 -0.22 -11.15
N SER A 139 -2.05 0.06 -9.90
CA SER A 139 -2.95 -0.07 -8.75
C SER A 139 -4.14 0.89 -8.82
N GLU A 140 -3.94 2.11 -9.32
CA GLU A 140 -4.98 3.15 -9.35
C GLU A 140 -6.15 2.78 -10.29
N THR A 141 -5.86 2.08 -11.37
CA THR A 141 -6.88 1.56 -12.29
C THR A 141 -7.31 0.14 -11.94
N GLY A 142 -6.41 -0.69 -11.44
CA GLY A 142 -6.67 -2.10 -11.15
C GLY A 142 -7.66 -2.32 -10.00
N LEU A 143 -7.54 -1.57 -8.92
CA LEU A 143 -8.44 -1.70 -7.77
C LEU A 143 -9.89 -1.31 -8.11
N PRO A 144 -10.18 -0.18 -8.79
CA PRO A 144 -11.53 0.10 -9.30
C PRO A 144 -12.07 -0.97 -10.25
N ALA A 145 -11.23 -1.52 -11.12
CA ALA A 145 -11.64 -2.57 -12.04
C ALA A 145 -12.00 -3.89 -11.34
N LEU A 146 -11.32 -4.24 -10.24
CA LEU A 146 -11.71 -5.34 -9.36
C LEU A 146 -13.08 -5.08 -8.70
N LEU A 147 -13.28 -3.89 -8.13
CA LEU A 147 -14.57 -3.49 -7.53
C LEU A 147 -15.71 -3.50 -8.55
N ALA A 148 -15.42 -3.19 -9.81
CA ALA A 148 -16.43 -3.23 -10.89
C ALA A 148 -16.92 -4.65 -11.19
N GLN A 149 -16.16 -5.70 -10.88
CA GLN A 149 -16.53 -7.10 -11.08
C GLN A 149 -17.45 -7.64 -9.98
N ALA A 150 -17.56 -6.95 -8.85
CA ALA A 150 -18.38 -7.39 -7.72
C ALA A 150 -19.88 -7.53 -8.13
N GLN A 151 -20.49 -8.66 -7.75
CA GLN A 151 -21.88 -8.99 -8.05
C GLN A 151 -22.77 -9.04 -6.79
N SER A 152 -22.22 -9.43 -5.65
CA SER A 152 -23.01 -9.65 -4.43
C SER A 152 -22.46 -9.01 -3.18
N GLU A 153 -21.19 -9.21 -2.87
CA GLU A 153 -20.59 -8.71 -1.62
C GLU A 153 -19.10 -8.35 -1.79
N VAL A 154 -18.70 -7.24 -1.22
CA VAL A 154 -17.28 -6.86 -1.03
C VAL A 154 -17.02 -6.67 0.45
N ARG A 155 -16.01 -7.35 0.96
CA ARG A 155 -15.49 -7.18 2.32
C ARG A 155 -14.12 -6.53 2.26
N ILE A 156 -13.96 -5.43 2.97
CA ILE A 156 -12.75 -4.61 2.95
C ILE A 156 -12.26 -4.41 4.39
N GLN A 157 -10.97 -4.61 4.61
CA GLN A 157 -10.34 -4.29 5.90
C GLN A 157 -9.11 -3.43 5.65
N LEU A 158 -9.04 -2.28 6.32
CA LEU A 158 -7.99 -1.27 6.11
C LEU A 158 -7.56 -0.64 7.44
N LEU A 159 -6.32 -0.15 7.47
CA LEU A 159 -5.92 0.82 8.49
C LEU A 159 -6.69 2.12 8.27
N ASP A 160 -6.54 2.73 7.09
CA ASP A 160 -7.12 4.02 6.74
C ASP A 160 -7.94 3.96 5.45
N TYR A 161 -9.09 4.61 5.51
CA TYR A 161 -9.92 4.97 4.38
C TYR A 161 -10.15 6.48 4.40
N ALA A 162 -9.42 7.20 3.56
CA ALA A 162 -9.58 8.64 3.43
C ALA A 162 -9.44 9.04 1.96
N PRO A 163 -10.53 9.40 1.25
CA PRO A 163 -10.48 9.78 -0.16
C PRO A 163 -9.90 11.19 -0.35
N LEU A 164 -8.66 11.34 0.09
CA LEU A 164 -7.88 12.57 0.07
C LEU A 164 -6.47 12.27 -0.41
N SER A 165 -5.94 13.09 -1.30
CA SER A 165 -4.55 13.02 -1.73
C SER A 165 -3.65 13.97 -0.92
N TYR A 166 -2.36 13.98 -1.24
CA TYR A 166 -1.38 14.89 -0.66
C TYR A 166 -1.06 15.98 -1.68
N GLY A 167 -1.61 17.18 -1.48
CA GLY A 167 -1.34 18.34 -2.31
C GLY A 167 -0.22 19.22 -1.77
N PRO A 168 0.17 20.27 -2.52
CA PRO A 168 1.15 21.24 -2.09
C PRO A 168 0.65 22.00 -0.85
N ASN A 169 1.60 22.55 -0.07
CA ASN A 169 1.30 23.33 1.13
C ASN A 169 0.39 22.62 2.15
N ARG A 170 0.53 21.28 2.28
CA ARG A 170 -0.26 20.40 3.17
C ARG A 170 -1.76 20.39 2.85
N THR A 171 -2.15 20.79 1.68
CA THR A 171 -3.55 20.63 1.24
C THR A 171 -3.87 19.15 1.09
N ARG A 172 -5.16 18.83 1.25
CA ARG A 172 -5.67 17.45 1.13
C ARG A 172 -6.82 17.46 0.11
N PRO A 173 -6.50 17.56 -1.21
CA PRO A 173 -7.54 17.55 -2.24
C PRO A 173 -8.30 16.23 -2.24
N TYR A 174 -9.59 16.30 -2.60
CA TYR A 174 -10.43 15.12 -2.72
C TYR A 174 -9.89 14.18 -3.82
N TYR A 175 -9.75 12.92 -3.46
CA TYR A 175 -9.30 11.85 -4.33
C TYR A 175 -10.44 10.86 -4.56
N ALA A 176 -11.13 11.00 -5.68
CA ALA A 176 -12.39 10.33 -5.95
C ALA A 176 -12.26 8.88 -6.41
N VAL A 177 -11.11 8.47 -6.92
CA VAL A 177 -10.96 7.25 -7.72
C VAL A 177 -11.50 6.02 -7.01
N ILE A 178 -11.01 5.73 -5.82
CA ILE A 178 -11.41 4.53 -5.06
C ILE A 178 -12.79 4.71 -4.43
N ASP A 179 -13.06 5.90 -3.84
CA ASP A 179 -14.36 6.18 -3.21
C ASP A 179 -15.52 6.08 -4.21
N ASN A 180 -15.33 6.58 -5.43
CA ASN A 180 -16.31 6.44 -6.50
C ASN A 180 -16.53 4.97 -6.89
N ALA A 181 -15.48 4.16 -6.95
CA ALA A 181 -15.60 2.75 -7.28
C ALA A 181 -16.39 1.96 -6.22
N VAL A 182 -16.15 2.24 -4.93
CA VAL A 182 -16.90 1.65 -3.81
C VAL A 182 -18.37 2.06 -3.86
N ARG A 183 -18.67 3.35 -4.05
CA ARG A 183 -20.03 3.86 -4.18
C ARG A 183 -20.75 3.29 -5.40
N ALA A 184 -20.07 3.18 -6.54
CA ALA A 184 -20.64 2.59 -7.75
C ALA A 184 -20.98 1.09 -7.57
N ALA A 185 -20.15 0.33 -6.85
CA ALA A 185 -20.47 -1.04 -6.49
C ALA A 185 -21.73 -1.12 -5.59
N ALA A 186 -21.82 -0.28 -4.56
CA ALA A 186 -22.99 -0.22 -3.70
C ALA A 186 -24.28 0.18 -4.45
N GLN A 187 -24.19 1.12 -5.41
CA GLN A 187 -25.32 1.53 -6.25
C GLN A 187 -25.82 0.42 -7.17
N ARG A 188 -24.94 -0.52 -7.56
CA ARG A 188 -25.34 -1.73 -8.30
C ARG A 188 -26.04 -2.77 -7.42
N GLY A 189 -26.18 -2.53 -6.11
CA GLY A 189 -26.78 -3.45 -5.16
C GLY A 189 -25.79 -4.37 -4.45
N VAL A 190 -24.48 -4.21 -4.69
CA VAL A 190 -23.43 -4.99 -4.01
C VAL A 190 -23.35 -4.57 -2.54
N LYS A 191 -23.34 -5.55 -1.64
CA LYS A 191 -23.17 -5.30 -0.20
C LYS A 191 -21.70 -4.98 0.10
N ILE A 192 -21.44 -3.78 0.58
CA ILE A 192 -20.10 -3.34 0.98
C ILE A 192 -19.97 -3.43 2.50
N LYS A 193 -19.03 -4.21 2.97
CA LYS A 193 -18.66 -4.30 4.40
C LYS A 193 -17.24 -3.75 4.56
N LEU A 194 -17.14 -2.56 5.10
CA LEU A 194 -15.86 -1.87 5.33
C LEU A 194 -15.51 -1.87 6.81
N MET A 195 -14.35 -2.42 7.14
CA MET A 195 -13.76 -2.40 8.46
C MET A 195 -12.52 -1.51 8.45
N VAL A 196 -12.46 -0.52 9.34
CA VAL A 196 -11.34 0.41 9.46
C VAL A 196 -10.88 0.54 10.91
N SER A 197 -9.64 0.99 11.10
CA SER A 197 -9.12 1.26 12.44
C SER A 197 -9.78 2.48 13.06
N ALA A 198 -9.70 2.60 14.39
CA ALA A 198 -10.18 3.75 15.16
C ALA A 198 -9.47 5.07 14.80
N TRP A 199 -8.33 5.03 14.11
CA TRP A 199 -7.65 6.23 13.61
C TRP A 199 -8.49 7.04 12.62
N ASN A 200 -9.48 6.40 11.97
CA ASN A 200 -10.39 7.05 11.03
C ASN A 200 -11.53 7.84 11.70
N THR A 201 -11.59 7.87 13.03
CA THR A 201 -12.63 8.62 13.77
C THR A 201 -12.33 10.10 13.90
N GLU A 202 -11.16 10.54 13.47
CA GLU A 202 -10.76 11.94 13.50
C GLU A 202 -10.99 12.65 12.16
N ALA A 203 -11.08 13.98 12.21
CA ALA A 203 -11.19 14.81 11.01
C ALA A 203 -9.86 14.80 10.21
N PRO A 204 -9.91 14.83 8.88
CA PRO A 204 -11.12 14.88 8.02
C PRO A 204 -11.70 13.49 7.67
N ALA A 205 -11.03 12.38 7.98
CA ALA A 205 -11.42 11.03 7.54
C ALA A 205 -12.85 10.66 7.96
N ILE A 206 -13.23 10.96 9.19
CA ILE A 206 -14.55 10.60 9.73
C ILE A 206 -15.73 11.18 8.92
N ALA A 207 -15.57 12.35 8.31
CA ALA A 207 -16.63 12.96 7.49
C ALA A 207 -16.93 12.12 6.23
N TYR A 208 -15.89 11.57 5.61
CA TYR A 208 -16.03 10.70 4.44
C TYR A 208 -16.61 9.34 4.79
N LEU A 209 -16.23 8.75 5.92
CA LEU A 209 -16.83 7.52 6.41
C LEU A 209 -18.32 7.71 6.71
N LYS A 210 -18.70 8.82 7.38
CA LYS A 210 -20.11 9.15 7.63
C LYS A 210 -20.90 9.31 6.32
N SER A 211 -20.32 10.00 5.33
CA SER A 211 -20.93 10.14 4.01
C SER A 211 -21.11 8.78 3.30
N LEU A 212 -20.11 7.93 3.38
CA LEU A 212 -20.17 6.59 2.76
C LEU A 212 -21.20 5.69 3.47
N ALA A 213 -21.33 5.79 4.80
CA ALA A 213 -22.29 5.03 5.59
C ALA A 213 -23.76 5.37 5.28
N LEU A 214 -24.03 6.51 4.64
CA LEU A 214 -25.39 6.89 4.18
C LEU A 214 -25.77 6.23 2.85
N VAL A 215 -24.80 5.63 2.14
CA VAL A 215 -25.07 4.96 0.88
C VAL A 215 -25.77 3.61 1.16
N PRO A 216 -26.90 3.29 0.51
CA PRO A 216 -27.52 1.98 0.64
C PRO A 216 -26.53 0.85 0.36
N ASN A 217 -26.70 -0.28 1.04
CA ASN A 217 -25.83 -1.46 0.96
C ASN A 217 -24.42 -1.30 1.53
N VAL A 218 -24.10 -0.19 2.19
CA VAL A 218 -22.82 0.01 2.85
C VAL A 218 -22.94 -0.15 4.36
N GLU A 219 -22.12 -1.04 4.92
CA GLU A 219 -21.93 -1.22 6.36
C GLU A 219 -20.49 -0.89 6.72
N ILE A 220 -20.29 -0.01 7.70
CA ILE A 220 -18.95 0.38 8.18
C ILE A 220 -18.80 -0.04 9.64
N ARG A 221 -17.68 -0.67 9.95
CA ARG A 221 -17.26 -1.04 11.32
C ARG A 221 -15.92 -0.39 11.64
N ILE A 222 -15.87 0.23 12.80
CA ILE A 222 -14.64 0.78 13.36
C ILE A 222 -14.11 -0.19 14.41
N VAL A 223 -12.85 -0.58 14.28
CA VAL A 223 -12.22 -1.55 15.17
C VAL A 223 -11.21 -0.86 16.07
N THR A 224 -11.37 -1.08 17.37
CA THR A 224 -10.39 -0.72 18.39
C THR A 224 -9.84 -2.00 18.99
N ILE A 225 -8.54 -2.21 18.92
CA ILE A 225 -7.87 -3.33 19.57
C ILE A 225 -7.53 -2.89 21.01
N PRO A 226 -7.91 -3.68 22.04
CA PRO A 226 -7.62 -3.32 23.43
C PRO A 226 -6.13 -3.08 23.68
N THR A 227 -5.81 -2.21 24.63
CA THR A 227 -4.44 -1.93 25.07
C THR A 227 -3.73 -3.22 25.47
N ALA A 228 -2.44 -3.32 25.19
CA ALA A 228 -1.64 -4.46 25.59
C ALA A 228 -1.55 -4.59 27.13
N SER A 229 -1.36 -5.81 27.63
CA SER A 229 -1.19 -6.04 29.09
C SER A 229 0.04 -5.31 29.67
N THR A 230 1.01 -4.99 28.82
CA THR A 230 2.20 -4.19 29.17
C THR A 230 1.96 -2.68 29.16
N GLY A 231 0.73 -2.23 28.86
CA GLY A 231 0.36 -0.81 28.80
C GLY A 231 0.27 -0.26 27.38
N PHE A 232 0.26 1.07 27.28
CA PHE A 232 0.15 1.78 26.02
C PHE A 232 1.45 1.66 25.18
N ILE A 233 1.30 1.26 23.91
CA ILE A 233 2.38 1.18 22.93
C ILE A 233 2.04 2.13 21.77
N PRO A 234 2.85 3.17 21.52
CA PRO A 234 2.60 4.10 20.43
C PRO A 234 2.56 3.41 19.06
N PHE A 235 1.58 3.76 18.23
CA PHE A 235 1.38 3.23 16.86
C PHE A 235 1.18 1.70 16.80
N ALA A 236 0.65 1.11 17.87
CA ALA A 236 0.31 -0.31 17.96
C ALA A 236 -1.15 -0.53 18.36
N ARG A 237 -1.55 -1.80 18.51
CA ARG A 237 -2.90 -2.21 18.88
C ARG A 237 -3.96 -1.69 17.90
N VAL A 238 -3.67 -1.87 16.61
CA VAL A 238 -4.48 -1.38 15.50
C VAL A 238 -4.59 -2.48 14.43
N ILE A 239 -5.68 -2.48 13.66
CA ILE A 239 -5.73 -3.24 12.40
C ILE A 239 -4.92 -2.45 11.35
N HIS A 240 -3.95 -3.11 10.74
CA HIS A 240 -3.06 -2.49 9.74
C HIS A 240 -3.03 -3.26 8.43
N SER A 241 -3.65 -4.44 8.38
CA SER A 241 -3.85 -5.18 7.13
C SER A 241 -4.62 -4.35 6.11
N LYS A 242 -4.35 -4.57 4.82
CA LYS A 242 -5.06 -3.98 3.70
C LYS A 242 -5.50 -5.14 2.82
N THR A 243 -6.75 -5.52 2.97
CA THR A 243 -7.33 -6.68 2.30
C THR A 243 -8.72 -6.40 1.78
N MET A 244 -9.07 -7.04 0.68
CA MET A 244 -10.41 -7.05 0.13
C MET A 244 -10.76 -8.46 -0.36
N SER A 245 -12.01 -8.86 -0.16
CA SER A 245 -12.58 -10.07 -0.76
C SER A 245 -13.83 -9.70 -1.54
N ILE A 246 -13.95 -10.21 -2.76
CA ILE A 246 -15.07 -9.96 -3.66
C ILE A 246 -15.79 -11.28 -3.92
N ASP A 247 -17.06 -11.37 -3.55
CA ASP A 247 -17.97 -12.50 -3.79
C ASP A 247 -17.45 -13.87 -3.28
N GLY A 248 -16.46 -13.86 -2.38
CA GLY A 248 -15.76 -15.07 -1.93
C GLY A 248 -14.92 -15.75 -3.01
N LYS A 249 -14.64 -15.08 -4.13
CA LYS A 249 -13.92 -15.62 -5.30
C LYS A 249 -12.60 -14.92 -5.58
N LEU A 250 -12.54 -13.61 -5.37
CA LEU A 250 -11.35 -12.81 -5.57
C LEU A 250 -10.86 -12.28 -4.23
N ALA A 251 -9.56 -12.19 -4.06
CA ALA A 251 -8.93 -11.52 -2.93
C ALA A 251 -7.94 -10.49 -3.45
N TRP A 252 -7.82 -9.39 -2.72
CA TRP A 252 -6.79 -8.38 -2.90
C TRP A 252 -6.04 -8.21 -1.57
N VAL A 253 -4.72 -8.21 -1.62
CA VAL A 253 -3.85 -7.97 -0.47
C VAL A 253 -2.78 -6.98 -0.89
N GLY A 254 -2.64 -5.89 -0.16
CA GLY A 254 -1.73 -4.83 -0.56
C GLY A 254 -1.04 -4.11 0.58
N THR A 255 -0.15 -3.21 0.18
CA THR A 255 0.55 -2.32 1.09
C THR A 255 -0.13 -0.96 1.22
N SER A 256 -1.00 -0.58 0.26
CA SER A 256 -1.65 0.74 0.17
C SER A 256 -2.75 0.93 1.20
N ASN A 257 -2.70 2.00 1.97
CA ASN A 257 -3.91 2.55 2.56
C ASN A 257 -4.80 3.14 1.45
N TRP A 258 -6.11 3.16 1.67
CA TRP A 258 -7.04 3.68 0.64
C TRP A 258 -7.19 5.20 0.76
N ALA A 259 -6.13 5.88 0.37
CA ALA A 259 -6.04 7.33 0.23
C ALA A 259 -5.21 7.67 -1.02
N GLY A 260 -5.42 8.82 -1.61
CA GLY A 260 -4.83 9.23 -2.88
C GLY A 260 -3.32 9.11 -2.93
N GLY A 261 -2.60 9.71 -2.02
CA GLY A 261 -1.15 9.72 -2.01
C GLY A 261 -0.46 8.34 -1.99
N TYR A 262 -1.20 7.26 -1.71
CA TYR A 262 -0.68 5.89 -1.80
C TYR A 262 -0.76 5.34 -3.22
N PHE A 263 -1.71 5.78 -4.05
CA PHE A 263 -1.91 5.27 -5.40
C PHE A 263 -1.24 6.11 -6.47
N ASP A 264 -1.19 7.44 -6.29
CA ASP A 264 -0.71 8.38 -7.29
C ASP A 264 0.74 8.86 -7.06
N LEU A 265 1.29 8.75 -5.84
CA LEU A 265 2.58 9.33 -5.48
C LEU A 265 3.56 8.33 -4.84
N SER A 266 3.09 7.37 -4.06
CA SER A 266 3.94 6.49 -3.26
C SER A 266 4.12 5.11 -3.88
N ARG A 267 5.29 4.51 -3.65
CA ARG A 267 5.54 3.12 -4.04
C ARG A 267 4.74 2.17 -3.15
N ASN A 268 3.84 1.42 -3.74
CA ASN A 268 3.12 0.32 -3.13
C ASN A 268 3.06 -0.88 -4.07
N LEU A 269 2.82 -2.07 -3.50
CA LEU A 269 2.64 -3.32 -4.22
C LEU A 269 1.40 -4.05 -3.71
N GLU A 270 0.73 -4.77 -4.62
CA GLU A 270 -0.57 -5.39 -4.37
C GLU A 270 -0.75 -6.65 -5.24
N VAL A 271 -1.43 -7.65 -4.69
CA VAL A 271 -1.75 -8.91 -5.37
C VAL A 271 -3.24 -9.18 -5.28
#